data_dfcfa412bf65a4a0e10e5c91a9a22fb9
#
_entry.id   dfcfa412bf65a4a0e10e5c91a9a22fb9
#
_cell.length_a   1.000
_cell.length_b   1.000
_cell.length_c   1.000
_cell.angle_alpha   90.00
_cell.angle_beta   90.00
_cell.angle_gamma   90.00
#
_symmetry.space_group_name_H-M   'P 1'
#
loop_
_entity.id
_entity.type
_entity.pdbx_description
1 polymer ?
#
loop_
_entity_poly.entity_id
_entity_poly.type
_entity_poly.pdbx_seq_one_letter_code
_entity_poly.pdbx_strand_id
1 'polypeptide(L)'
;MEAFRTHTGIGVPLRRSNVDTDQIIPAVYLKRVTRTGFEDGLFAAWRTDPSFILNLPPFDKGSVLVAGPDFGTGSSREHAVWALMDFGFRVVISSRFADIFRGNAGNAGLLAAEVAQDDVELLWKLIEEHPGMEITVNLQDRNIVAGTVMVPFKIDDYTAWRLLEGLDDIGLTLRKLESIESFETTRPAWKPRTLPIS
;
A
#
# COMPACT_ATOMS: atom_id res chain seq x y z
N MET A 1 11.31 4.27 5.00
CA MET A 1 10.07 4.80 4.39
C MET A 1 9.57 6.03 5.14
N GLU A 2 8.61 6.80 4.58
CA GLU A 2 7.97 7.92 5.29
C GLU A 2 7.00 7.41 6.36
N ALA A 3 6.99 8.06 7.54
CA ALA A 3 6.06 7.71 8.62
C ALA A 3 4.61 8.03 8.21
N PHE A 4 3.70 7.08 8.42
CA PHE A 4 2.28 7.24 8.15
C PHE A 4 1.52 7.46 9.47
N ARG A 5 0.86 8.59 9.63
CA ARG A 5 0.02 8.88 10.80
C ARG A 5 -1.44 9.09 10.39
N THR A 6 -1.66 10.05 9.53
CA THR A 6 -2.97 10.40 8.99
C THR A 6 -2.82 10.76 7.52
N HIS A 7 -3.77 10.32 6.71
CA HIS A 7 -3.83 10.68 5.31
C HIS A 7 -5.25 11.11 4.95
N THR A 8 -5.38 12.22 4.24
CA THR A 8 -6.64 12.70 3.68
C THR A 8 -6.50 12.81 2.17
N GLY A 9 -7.44 12.23 1.45
CA GLY A 9 -7.43 12.28 0.00
C GLY A 9 -8.70 11.76 -0.63
N ILE A 10 -8.84 11.96 -1.93
CA ILE A 10 -10.03 11.58 -2.68
C ILE A 10 -10.18 10.06 -2.66
N GLY A 11 -11.36 9.60 -2.26
CA GLY A 11 -11.77 8.20 -2.30
C GLY A 11 -12.05 7.72 -3.72
N VAL A 12 -11.59 6.52 -4.07
CA VAL A 12 -11.83 5.86 -5.37
C VAL A 12 -12.59 4.56 -5.16
N PRO A 13 -13.82 4.41 -5.69
CA PRO A 13 -14.61 3.20 -5.52
C PRO A 13 -14.26 2.16 -6.58
N LEU A 14 -13.39 1.21 -6.26
CA LEU A 14 -13.08 0.08 -7.13
C LEU A 14 -14.02 -1.09 -6.79
N ARG A 15 -15.20 -1.15 -7.42
CA ARG A 15 -16.21 -2.21 -7.22
C ARG A 15 -15.78 -3.53 -7.89
N ARG A 16 -14.61 -4.05 -7.49
CA ARG A 16 -14.08 -5.32 -7.99
C ARG A 16 -13.57 -6.15 -6.82
N SER A 17 -13.91 -7.44 -6.85
CA SER A 17 -13.44 -8.45 -5.90
C SER A 17 -12.43 -9.37 -6.58
N ASN A 18 -11.66 -10.12 -5.80
CA ASN A 18 -10.64 -11.06 -6.29
C ASN A 18 -9.65 -10.38 -7.25
N VAL A 19 -9.22 -9.18 -6.91
CA VAL A 19 -8.25 -8.42 -7.71
C VAL A 19 -6.88 -9.01 -7.48
N ASP A 20 -6.35 -9.70 -8.50
CA ASP A 20 -5.03 -10.30 -8.44
C ASP A 20 -3.91 -9.33 -8.82
N THR A 21 -2.67 -9.72 -8.53
CA THR A 21 -1.50 -8.89 -8.78
C THR A 21 -1.21 -8.70 -10.27
N ASP A 22 -1.66 -9.60 -11.17
CA ASP A 22 -1.55 -9.41 -12.63
C ASP A 22 -2.56 -8.37 -13.14
N GLN A 23 -3.71 -8.26 -12.49
CA GLN A 23 -4.69 -7.21 -12.76
C GLN A 23 -4.22 -5.86 -12.22
N ILE A 24 -3.57 -5.84 -11.05
CA ILE A 24 -2.99 -4.61 -10.49
C ILE A 24 -1.87 -4.10 -11.38
N ILE A 25 -0.93 -4.99 -11.75
CA ILE A 25 0.18 -4.66 -12.66
C ILE A 25 0.50 -5.84 -13.57
N PRO A 26 0.30 -5.72 -14.90
CA PRO A 26 0.61 -6.80 -15.86
C PRO A 26 2.10 -7.17 -15.87
N ALA A 27 2.39 -8.46 -16.08
CA ALA A 27 3.74 -9.02 -16.03
C ALA A 27 4.77 -8.33 -16.92
N VAL A 28 4.34 -7.67 -18.00
CA VAL A 28 5.23 -6.93 -18.91
C VAL A 28 6.01 -5.81 -18.20
N TYR A 29 5.42 -5.20 -17.19
CA TYR A 29 6.03 -4.13 -16.41
C TYR A 29 7.10 -4.62 -15.43
N LEU A 30 7.08 -5.91 -15.04
CA LEU A 30 8.03 -6.50 -14.10
C LEU A 30 9.46 -6.59 -14.63
N LYS A 31 9.66 -6.33 -15.91
CA LYS A 31 11.00 -6.28 -16.55
C LYS A 31 11.76 -5.00 -16.24
N ARG A 32 11.11 -3.99 -15.67
CA ARG A 32 11.74 -2.73 -15.27
C ARG A 32 12.65 -2.96 -14.06
N VAL A 33 13.86 -2.42 -14.10
CA VAL A 33 14.88 -2.59 -13.04
C VAL A 33 14.72 -1.53 -11.93
N THR A 34 13.97 -0.47 -12.19
CA THR A 34 13.71 0.61 -11.22
C THR A 34 12.74 0.18 -10.13
N ARG A 35 12.71 0.91 -9.02
CA ARG A 35 11.71 0.76 -7.95
C ARG A 35 10.60 1.80 -8.01
N THR A 36 10.62 2.68 -9.00
CA THR A 36 9.65 3.77 -9.24
C THR A 36 9.35 3.89 -10.72
N GLY A 37 8.26 4.60 -11.07
CA GLY A 37 7.84 4.78 -12.46
C GLY A 37 6.93 3.66 -12.93
N PHE A 38 6.06 3.14 -12.05
CA PHE A 38 5.10 2.08 -12.35
C PHE A 38 3.65 2.57 -12.45
N GLU A 39 3.42 3.89 -12.37
CA GLU A 39 2.08 4.50 -12.42
C GLU A 39 1.30 4.19 -13.71
N ASP A 40 2.00 4.03 -14.83
CA ASP A 40 1.41 3.63 -16.11
C ASP A 40 1.02 2.15 -16.15
N GLY A 41 1.65 1.33 -15.32
CA GLY A 41 1.36 -0.09 -15.14
C GLY A 41 0.14 -0.37 -14.27
N LEU A 42 -0.26 0.58 -13.42
CA LEU A 42 -1.37 0.38 -12.50
C LEU A 42 -2.68 0.15 -13.28
N PHE A 43 -3.29 -1.02 -13.07
CA PHE A 43 -4.52 -1.45 -13.75
C PHE A 43 -4.46 -1.22 -15.27
N ALA A 44 -3.28 -1.35 -15.90
CA ALA A 44 -3.06 -0.98 -17.28
C ALA A 44 -4.04 -1.64 -18.25
N ALA A 45 -4.40 -2.92 -18.02
CA ALA A 45 -5.39 -3.62 -18.84
C ALA A 45 -6.79 -2.99 -18.73
N TRP A 46 -7.20 -2.56 -17.53
CA TRP A 46 -8.51 -1.93 -17.31
C TRP A 46 -8.52 -0.48 -17.78
N ARG A 47 -7.41 0.22 -17.64
CA ARG A 47 -7.27 1.62 -18.07
C ARG A 47 -7.28 1.82 -19.58
N THR A 48 -7.25 0.73 -20.36
CA THR A 48 -7.53 0.79 -21.82
C THR A 48 -8.99 1.16 -22.12
N ASP A 49 -9.91 0.90 -21.18
CA ASP A 49 -11.30 1.34 -21.25
C ASP A 49 -11.40 2.81 -20.77
N PRO A 50 -11.80 3.76 -21.64
CA PRO A 50 -11.96 5.16 -21.23
C PRO A 50 -12.93 5.40 -20.07
N SER A 51 -13.89 4.47 -19.86
CA SER A 51 -14.88 4.55 -18.77
C SER A 51 -14.38 4.00 -17.45
N PHE A 52 -13.15 3.45 -17.40
CA PHE A 52 -12.59 2.91 -16.16
C PHE A 52 -12.39 4.04 -15.15
N ILE A 53 -12.78 3.77 -13.89
CA ILE A 53 -12.88 4.78 -12.83
C ILE A 53 -11.62 5.67 -12.67
N LEU A 54 -10.41 5.10 -12.80
CA LEU A 54 -9.16 5.87 -12.68
C LEU A 54 -8.82 6.74 -13.90
N ASN A 55 -9.61 6.66 -14.97
CA ASN A 55 -9.49 7.56 -16.13
C ASN A 55 -10.42 8.77 -16.01
N LEU A 56 -11.28 8.80 -14.99
CA LEU A 56 -12.33 9.80 -14.86
C LEU A 56 -12.04 10.77 -13.71
N PRO A 57 -12.08 12.09 -13.96
CA PRO A 57 -12.08 13.05 -12.85
C PRO A 57 -13.32 12.88 -11.97
N PRO A 58 -13.19 13.06 -10.63
CA PRO A 58 -11.98 13.43 -9.89
C PRO A 58 -11.12 12.25 -9.45
N PHE A 59 -11.49 11.01 -9.82
CA PHE A 59 -10.88 9.77 -9.32
C PHE A 59 -9.47 9.53 -9.87
N ASP A 60 -9.12 10.15 -11.00
CA ASP A 60 -7.76 10.16 -11.58
C ASP A 60 -6.69 10.76 -10.65
N LYS A 61 -7.12 11.50 -9.62
CA LYS A 61 -6.27 12.09 -8.57
C LYS A 61 -6.52 11.47 -7.19
N GLY A 62 -7.19 10.32 -7.16
CA GLY A 62 -7.51 9.65 -5.91
C GLY A 62 -6.28 9.08 -5.21
N SER A 63 -6.30 9.11 -3.89
CA SER A 63 -5.20 8.57 -3.07
C SER A 63 -5.66 7.58 -1.98
N VAL A 64 -6.97 7.35 -1.89
CA VAL A 64 -7.58 6.33 -1.03
C VAL A 64 -8.41 5.39 -1.89
N LEU A 65 -7.93 4.16 -2.11
CA LEU A 65 -8.62 3.15 -2.90
C LEU A 65 -9.56 2.33 -2.01
N VAL A 66 -10.84 2.24 -2.36
CA VAL A 66 -11.81 1.37 -1.69
C VAL A 66 -12.14 0.22 -2.63
N ALA A 67 -11.61 -0.98 -2.35
CA ALA A 67 -11.71 -2.17 -3.18
C ALA A 67 -12.61 -3.23 -2.54
N GLY A 68 -13.10 -4.17 -3.35
CA GLY A 68 -13.85 -5.33 -2.87
C GLY A 68 -12.96 -6.37 -2.18
N PRO A 69 -13.55 -7.45 -1.64
CA PRO A 69 -12.82 -8.50 -0.95
C PRO A 69 -11.79 -9.20 -1.85
N ASP A 70 -10.82 -9.83 -1.21
CA ASP A 70 -9.73 -10.59 -1.86
C ASP A 70 -8.84 -9.73 -2.74
N PHE A 71 -8.43 -8.58 -2.23
CA PHE A 71 -7.52 -7.68 -2.94
C PHE A 71 -6.05 -8.13 -2.81
N GLY A 72 -5.34 -8.14 -3.94
CA GLY A 72 -3.92 -8.47 -4.00
C GLY A 72 -3.63 -9.98 -4.00
N THR A 73 -4.59 -10.82 -4.44
CA THR A 73 -4.40 -12.26 -4.62
C THR A 73 -3.38 -12.58 -5.71
N GLY A 74 -2.98 -13.86 -5.83
CA GLY A 74 -2.03 -14.33 -6.84
C GLY A 74 -0.58 -14.29 -6.38
N SER A 75 0.34 -14.03 -7.31
CA SER A 75 1.79 -14.09 -7.05
C SER A 75 2.28 -12.97 -6.15
N SER A 76 3.32 -13.26 -5.35
CA SER A 76 3.99 -12.23 -4.55
C SER A 76 4.71 -11.22 -5.45
N ARG A 77 4.13 -10.03 -5.59
CA ARG A 77 4.70 -8.95 -6.43
C ARG A 77 4.71 -7.65 -5.67
N GLU A 78 5.88 -7.25 -5.20
CA GLU A 78 6.08 -5.90 -4.65
C GLU A 78 5.70 -4.81 -5.64
N HIS A 79 5.89 -5.06 -6.94
CA HIS A 79 5.54 -4.13 -8.03
C HIS A 79 4.06 -3.72 -8.02
N ALA A 80 3.14 -4.58 -7.52
CA ALA A 80 1.74 -4.22 -7.38
C ALA A 80 1.56 -3.09 -6.35
N VAL A 81 2.32 -3.13 -5.27
CA VAL A 81 2.33 -2.08 -4.25
C VAL A 81 3.01 -0.82 -4.78
N TRP A 82 4.14 -0.97 -5.48
CA TRP A 82 4.84 0.18 -6.08
C TRP A 82 3.97 0.91 -7.10
N ALA A 83 3.25 0.17 -7.96
CA ALA A 83 2.34 0.78 -8.93
C ALA A 83 1.22 1.58 -8.27
N LEU A 84 0.65 1.09 -7.18
CA LEU A 84 -0.35 1.82 -6.39
C LEU A 84 0.26 3.11 -5.81
N MET A 85 1.44 3.01 -5.20
CA MET A 85 2.10 4.16 -4.57
C MET A 85 2.57 5.20 -5.59
N ASP A 86 3.13 4.77 -6.73
CA ASP A 86 3.60 5.66 -7.79
C ASP A 86 2.44 6.39 -8.46
N PHE A 87 1.26 5.76 -8.56
CA PHE A 87 0.04 6.43 -9.02
C PHE A 87 -0.45 7.50 -8.04
N GLY A 88 -0.12 7.37 -6.75
CA GLY A 88 -0.50 8.31 -5.70
C GLY A 88 -1.33 7.71 -4.56
N PHE A 89 -1.66 6.43 -4.60
CA PHE A 89 -2.37 5.79 -3.49
C PHE A 89 -1.49 5.68 -2.24
N ARG A 90 -2.05 6.07 -1.11
CA ARG A 90 -1.44 5.94 0.23
C ARG A 90 -2.17 4.94 1.11
N VAL A 91 -3.43 4.66 0.77
CA VAL A 91 -4.31 3.74 1.50
C VAL A 91 -5.08 2.88 0.51
N VAL A 92 -5.18 1.60 0.81
CA VAL A 92 -6.15 0.67 0.22
C VAL A 92 -7.05 0.16 1.33
N ILE A 93 -8.36 0.28 1.14
CA ILE A 93 -9.41 -0.20 2.04
C ILE A 93 -10.08 -1.39 1.37
N SER A 94 -10.21 -2.50 2.08
CA SER A 94 -10.89 -3.71 1.60
C SER A 94 -11.39 -4.52 2.80
N SER A 95 -12.36 -5.40 2.58
CA SER A 95 -12.82 -6.29 3.64
C SER A 95 -11.94 -7.53 3.82
N ARG A 96 -11.07 -7.83 2.85
CA ARG A 96 -10.08 -8.92 2.93
C ARG A 96 -8.94 -8.68 1.94
N PHE A 97 -7.71 -8.89 2.40
CA PHE A 97 -6.50 -8.84 1.60
C PHE A 97 -5.83 -10.21 1.53
N ALA A 98 -5.10 -10.46 0.45
CA ALA A 98 -4.13 -11.54 0.45
C ALA A 98 -2.98 -11.22 1.42
N ASP A 99 -2.53 -12.20 2.20
CA ASP A 99 -1.51 -12.00 3.25
C ASP A 99 -0.20 -11.45 2.69
N ILE A 100 0.22 -11.94 1.52
CA ILE A 100 1.44 -11.50 0.86
C ILE A 100 1.33 -10.02 0.44
N PHE A 101 0.19 -9.63 -0.14
CA PHE A 101 -0.03 -8.24 -0.52
C PHE A 101 0.01 -7.32 0.71
N ARG A 102 -0.67 -7.71 1.79
CA ARG A 102 -0.70 -6.95 3.05
C ARG A 102 0.70 -6.78 3.63
N GLY A 103 1.52 -7.83 3.62
CA GLY A 103 2.92 -7.78 4.06
C GLY A 103 3.76 -6.83 3.21
N ASN A 104 3.69 -6.94 1.87
CA ASN A 104 4.40 -6.06 0.95
C ASN A 104 3.96 -4.60 1.10
N ALA A 105 2.65 -4.35 1.26
CA ALA A 105 2.10 -3.02 1.49
C ALA A 105 2.69 -2.36 2.74
N GLY A 106 2.66 -3.05 3.88
CA GLY A 106 3.26 -2.55 5.13
C GLY A 106 4.75 -2.29 5.03
N ASN A 107 5.50 -3.15 4.31
CA ASN A 107 6.93 -2.97 4.09
C ASN A 107 7.27 -1.76 3.21
N ALA A 108 6.41 -1.43 2.27
CA ALA A 108 6.60 -0.30 1.35
C ALA A 108 6.08 1.04 1.89
N GLY A 109 5.20 1.04 2.91
CA GLY A 109 4.59 2.25 3.44
C GLY A 109 3.18 2.53 2.91
N LEU A 110 2.54 1.55 2.26
CA LEU A 110 1.14 1.60 1.84
C LEU A 110 0.26 1.02 2.96
N LEU A 111 -0.72 1.76 3.44
CA LEU A 111 -1.65 1.28 4.44
C LEU A 111 -2.72 0.38 3.79
N ALA A 112 -2.76 -0.89 4.17
CA ALA A 112 -3.84 -1.82 3.86
C ALA A 112 -4.81 -1.87 5.05
N ALA A 113 -5.91 -1.14 4.98
CA ALA A 113 -6.90 -1.01 6.05
C ALA A 113 -8.05 -2.03 5.85
N GLU A 114 -8.15 -3.01 6.74
CA GLU A 114 -9.20 -4.03 6.69
C GLU A 114 -10.44 -3.56 7.45
N VAL A 115 -11.60 -3.52 6.78
CA VAL A 115 -12.90 -3.10 7.34
C VAL A 115 -13.95 -4.20 7.14
N ALA A 116 -15.13 -4.06 7.76
CA ALA A 116 -16.24 -4.96 7.46
C ALA A 116 -16.73 -4.76 6.01
N GLN A 117 -17.33 -5.81 5.40
CA GLN A 117 -17.82 -5.72 4.01
C GLN A 117 -18.91 -4.66 3.89
N ASP A 118 -19.81 -4.56 4.87
CA ASP A 118 -20.87 -3.56 4.88
C ASP A 118 -20.31 -2.13 4.90
N ASP A 119 -19.16 -1.92 5.56
CA ASP A 119 -18.46 -0.64 5.57
C ASP A 119 -17.83 -0.32 4.21
N VAL A 120 -17.31 -1.32 3.49
CA VAL A 120 -16.84 -1.14 2.11
C VAL A 120 -17.98 -0.66 1.21
N GLU A 121 -19.14 -1.29 1.31
CA GLU A 121 -20.32 -0.92 0.50
C GLU A 121 -20.86 0.46 0.85
N LEU A 122 -20.84 0.79 2.14
CA LEU A 122 -21.20 2.13 2.61
C LEU A 122 -20.24 3.19 2.06
N LEU A 123 -18.94 2.95 2.12
CA LEU A 123 -17.94 3.87 1.57
C LEU A 123 -18.09 4.03 0.05
N TRP A 124 -18.30 2.94 -0.70
CA TRP A 124 -18.56 3.02 -2.13
C TRP A 124 -19.77 3.93 -2.44
N LYS A 125 -20.88 3.70 -1.74
CA LYS A 125 -22.11 4.50 -1.91
C LYS A 125 -21.85 5.99 -1.66
N LEU A 126 -21.16 6.31 -0.57
CA LEU A 126 -20.85 7.71 -0.21
C LEU A 126 -19.98 8.38 -1.28
N ILE A 127 -18.95 7.68 -1.78
CA ILE A 127 -18.03 8.21 -2.79
C ILE A 127 -18.75 8.42 -4.12
N GLU A 128 -19.67 7.51 -4.51
CA GLU A 128 -20.44 7.60 -5.74
C GLU A 128 -21.52 8.69 -5.68
N GLU A 129 -22.14 8.90 -4.51
CA GLU A 129 -23.10 9.99 -4.28
C GLU A 129 -22.39 11.35 -4.24
N HIS A 130 -21.12 11.39 -3.84
CA HIS A 130 -20.32 12.60 -3.70
C HIS A 130 -18.94 12.45 -4.38
N PRO A 131 -18.86 12.44 -5.73
CA PRO A 131 -17.59 12.31 -6.43
C PRO A 131 -16.59 13.40 -6.03
N GLY A 132 -15.38 12.99 -5.67
CA GLY A 132 -14.37 13.90 -5.12
C GLY A 132 -14.37 14.02 -3.60
N MET A 133 -15.24 13.26 -2.92
CA MET A 133 -15.22 13.19 -1.45
C MET A 133 -13.84 12.81 -0.94
N GLU A 134 -13.33 13.60 0.00
CA GLU A 134 -12.14 13.27 0.74
C GLU A 134 -12.43 12.29 1.87
N ILE A 135 -11.56 11.31 2.01
CA ILE A 135 -11.57 10.33 3.09
C ILE A 135 -10.32 10.56 3.93
N THR A 136 -10.51 10.71 5.24
CA THR A 136 -9.42 10.81 6.20
C THR A 136 -9.21 9.47 6.88
N VAL A 137 -7.99 8.95 6.84
CA VAL A 137 -7.60 7.68 7.48
C VAL A 137 -6.56 7.98 8.55
N ASN A 138 -6.88 7.66 9.81
CA ASN A 138 -6.00 7.84 10.96
C ASN A 138 -5.52 6.48 11.44
N LEU A 139 -4.21 6.23 11.31
CA LEU A 139 -3.61 4.95 11.70
C LEU A 139 -3.52 4.79 13.22
N GLN A 140 -3.28 5.88 13.96
CA GLN A 140 -3.15 5.81 15.42
C GLN A 140 -4.47 5.44 16.08
N ASP A 141 -5.58 6.05 15.61
CA ASP A 141 -6.93 5.81 16.11
C ASP A 141 -7.62 4.63 15.41
N ARG A 142 -6.99 4.11 14.34
CA ARG A 142 -7.53 3.01 13.50
C ARG A 142 -8.94 3.28 13.01
N ASN A 143 -9.18 4.49 12.53
CA ASN A 143 -10.46 4.89 11.98
C ASN A 143 -10.34 5.57 10.61
N ILE A 144 -11.45 5.51 9.88
CA ILE A 144 -11.64 6.12 8.57
C ILE A 144 -12.84 7.04 8.70
N VAL A 145 -12.70 8.28 8.27
CA VAL A 145 -13.78 9.28 8.28
C VAL A 145 -14.11 9.68 6.85
N ALA A 146 -15.37 9.51 6.47
CA ALA A 146 -15.94 9.90 5.17
C ALA A 146 -17.20 10.76 5.42
N GLY A 147 -17.09 12.07 5.29
CA GLY A 147 -18.14 13.00 5.67
C GLY A 147 -18.48 12.90 7.16
N THR A 148 -19.71 12.48 7.49
CA THR A 148 -20.17 12.26 8.87
C THR A 148 -20.03 10.81 9.36
N VAL A 149 -19.58 9.91 8.48
CA VAL A 149 -19.44 8.48 8.79
C VAL A 149 -18.05 8.19 9.31
N MET A 150 -17.96 7.41 10.39
CA MET A 150 -16.71 6.90 10.94
C MET A 150 -16.73 5.37 10.91
N VAL A 151 -15.72 4.76 10.31
CA VAL A 151 -15.54 3.32 10.16
C VAL A 151 -14.26 2.89 10.86
N PRO A 152 -14.28 1.91 11.77
CA PRO A 152 -13.07 1.35 12.33
C PRO A 152 -12.40 0.39 11.35
N PHE A 153 -11.06 0.31 11.36
CA PHE A 153 -10.34 -0.68 10.58
C PHE A 153 -9.38 -1.52 11.43
N LYS A 154 -9.04 -2.69 10.90
CA LYS A 154 -8.08 -3.61 11.51
C LYS A 154 -6.75 -3.53 10.78
N ILE A 155 -5.68 -3.63 11.56
CA ILE A 155 -4.31 -3.81 11.11
C ILE A 155 -3.55 -4.49 12.26
N ASP A 156 -2.58 -5.34 11.96
CA ASP A 156 -1.76 -5.92 13.00
C ASP A 156 -0.84 -4.88 13.66
N ASP A 157 -0.56 -5.06 14.96
CA ASP A 157 0.13 -4.08 15.78
C ASP A 157 1.57 -3.83 15.31
N TYR A 158 2.25 -4.86 14.78
CA TYR A 158 3.61 -4.75 14.30
C TYR A 158 3.68 -3.90 13.02
N THR A 159 2.80 -4.15 12.06
CA THR A 159 2.70 -3.35 10.83
C THR A 159 2.29 -1.91 11.14
N ALA A 160 1.32 -1.71 12.05
CA ALA A 160 0.91 -0.37 12.48
C ALA A 160 2.08 0.40 13.09
N TRP A 161 2.84 -0.22 13.99
CA TRP A 161 4.02 0.39 14.60
C TRP A 161 5.08 0.74 13.55
N ARG A 162 5.39 -0.16 12.59
CA ARG A 162 6.34 0.12 11.51
C ARG A 162 5.94 1.31 10.67
N LEU A 163 4.67 1.39 10.28
CA LEU A 163 4.12 2.50 9.50
C LEU A 163 4.18 3.82 10.30
N LEU A 164 3.80 3.82 11.58
CA LEU A 164 3.85 5.00 12.46
C LEU A 164 5.27 5.55 12.62
N GLU A 165 6.27 4.65 12.74
CA GLU A 165 7.69 4.99 12.91
C GLU A 165 8.43 5.21 11.57
N GLY A 166 7.80 4.89 10.42
CA GLY A 166 8.42 4.98 9.11
C GLY A 166 9.56 3.96 8.89
N LEU A 167 9.45 2.76 9.49
CA LEU A 167 10.50 1.75 9.51
C LEU A 167 10.32 0.70 8.41
N ASP A 168 11.19 0.73 7.42
CA ASP A 168 11.44 -0.40 6.51
C ASP A 168 12.43 -1.41 7.12
N ASP A 169 12.74 -2.48 6.41
CA ASP A 169 13.64 -3.54 6.91
C ASP A 169 15.06 -3.01 7.18
N ILE A 170 15.51 -2.03 6.40
CA ILE A 170 16.81 -1.37 6.61
C ILE A 170 16.74 -0.52 7.89
N GLY A 171 15.70 0.28 8.05
CA GLY A 171 15.48 1.10 9.25
C GLY A 171 15.42 0.26 10.52
N LEU A 172 14.77 -0.91 10.46
CA LEU A 172 14.74 -1.88 11.58
C LEU A 172 16.13 -2.40 11.91
N THR A 173 16.92 -2.77 10.89
CA THR A 173 18.28 -3.25 11.08
C THR A 173 19.17 -2.17 11.68
N LEU A 174 19.09 -0.94 11.21
CA LEU A 174 19.86 0.19 11.71
C LEU A 174 19.56 0.56 13.17
N ARG A 175 18.41 0.18 13.73
CA ARG A 175 18.16 0.28 15.18
C ARG A 175 19.06 -0.62 16.03
N LYS A 176 19.75 -1.59 15.42
CA LYS A 176 20.72 -2.48 16.08
C LYS A 176 22.18 -2.14 15.73
N LEU A 177 22.44 -0.90 15.30
CA LEU A 177 23.77 -0.48 14.81
C LEU A 177 24.90 -0.81 15.78
N GLU A 178 24.75 -0.50 17.07
CA GLU A 178 25.75 -0.82 18.09
C GLU A 178 26.06 -2.33 18.17
N SER A 179 25.04 -3.17 18.04
CA SER A 179 25.21 -4.63 18.06
C SER A 179 25.93 -5.12 16.78
N ILE A 180 25.65 -4.47 15.64
CA ILE A 180 26.29 -4.76 14.36
C ILE A 180 27.78 -4.37 14.42
N GLU A 181 28.08 -3.17 14.87
CA GLU A 181 29.45 -2.66 15.04
C GLU A 181 30.27 -3.55 16.00
N SER A 182 29.65 -3.93 17.14
CA SER A 182 30.28 -4.88 18.09
C SER A 182 30.60 -6.24 17.44
N PHE A 183 29.64 -6.75 16.63
CA PHE A 183 29.88 -8.01 15.90
C PHE A 183 30.99 -7.85 14.86
N GLU A 184 31.02 -6.75 14.11
CA GLU A 184 32.03 -6.50 13.08
C GLU A 184 33.43 -6.40 13.67
N THR A 185 33.61 -5.77 14.83
CA THR A 185 34.89 -5.68 15.52
C THR A 185 35.42 -7.03 16.03
N THR A 186 34.52 -7.95 16.38
CA THR A 186 34.85 -9.30 16.90
C THR A 186 34.90 -10.35 15.78
N ARG A 187 34.54 -9.98 14.55
CA ARG A 187 34.50 -10.91 13.41
C ARG A 187 35.90 -11.42 13.07
N PRO A 188 36.11 -12.74 12.99
CA PRO A 188 37.43 -13.31 12.65
C PRO A 188 37.94 -12.82 11.29
N ALA A 189 39.21 -12.43 11.22
CA ALA A 189 39.84 -11.86 10.02
C ALA A 189 39.90 -12.84 8.82
N TRP A 190 39.78 -14.15 9.07
CA TRP A 190 39.77 -15.18 8.02
C TRP A 190 38.45 -15.31 7.28
N LYS A 191 37.38 -14.72 7.79
CA LYS A 191 36.09 -14.72 7.09
C LYS A 191 36.09 -13.74 5.90
N PRO A 192 35.52 -14.14 4.73
CA PRO A 192 35.52 -13.28 3.56
C PRO A 192 34.91 -11.91 3.85
N ARG A 193 35.51 -10.85 3.37
CA ARG A 193 34.92 -9.51 3.35
C ARG A 193 34.05 -9.40 2.12
N THR A 194 32.77 -8.97 2.29
CA THR A 194 31.80 -8.84 1.20
C THR A 194 31.84 -7.46 0.54
N LEU A 195 32.49 -6.48 1.18
CA LEU A 195 32.66 -5.14 0.60
C LEU A 195 34.02 -5.02 -0.06
N PRO A 196 34.13 -4.36 -1.24
CA PRO A 196 35.41 -4.02 -1.83
C PRO A 196 36.25 -3.21 -0.82
N ILE A 197 37.49 -3.51 -0.73
CA ILE A 197 38.47 -2.67 0.00
C ILE A 197 38.62 -1.41 -0.87
N SER A 198 38.13 -0.28 -0.37
CA SER A 198 38.39 1.04 -0.97
C SER A 198 39.86 1.39 -0.88
#